data_7ed3b0983e70c99ef64ce9285fa22c05
#
_entry.id   7ed3b0983e70c99ef64ce9285fa22c05
#
_cell.length_a   1.000
_cell.length_b   1.000
_cell.length_c   1.000
_cell.angle_alpha   90.00
_cell.angle_beta   90.00
_cell.angle_gamma   90.00
#
_symmetry.space_group_name_H-M   'P 1'
#
loop_
_entity.id
_entity.type
_entity.pdbx_description
1 polymer ?
#
loop_
_entity_poly.entity_id
_entity_poly.type
_entity_poly.pdbx_seq_one_letter_code
_entity_poly.pdbx_strand_id
1 'polypeptide(L)'
;MKKILRYLSVKQLMEDIADLNGVMSVRRFVLSTMLAGVAVYGACLLYRINYIAALFVMILAVIMIPGLVRNYFMERSKASRFADVDVYLHQMTYSFIRNPKVNIALQDAYAISSGRLKRCLSRAIEELQYGMGERVYEDALKIVEEEYDCSRIRTLHKFLVSVEEKGGRYTGAMEVLLEDFDRWVNNVYKYQSEIRKIKRDITIGIMISMVLAMLTTVMCSTLNMFSKEPLSITDTLAYQCVSIAFVVLCMLFYIYTRKHYGCDWIGETRTDKQIMRDYNNVFKSEAKKITLKMIPLWGIMLLTVIILVLVQLKIAAICVAAVM
;
A
#
# COMPACT_ATOMS: atom_id res chain seq x y z
N MET A 1 19.25 12.72 12.97
CA MET A 1 18.29 13.81 13.20
C MET A 1 17.85 14.52 11.91
N LYS A 2 18.73 15.01 11.03
CA LYS A 2 18.33 15.71 9.78
C LYS A 2 17.40 14.91 8.86
N LYS A 3 17.53 13.57 8.74
CA LYS A 3 16.63 12.72 7.94
C LYS A 3 15.19 12.62 8.51
N ILE A 4 15.04 12.62 9.84
CA ILE A 4 13.73 12.54 10.51
C ILE A 4 12.98 13.87 10.41
N LEU A 5 13.70 15.00 10.61
CA LEU A 5 13.14 16.35 10.42
C LEU A 5 12.71 16.61 8.97
N ARG A 6 13.46 16.05 8.01
CA ARG A 6 13.11 16.09 6.58
C ARG A 6 11.84 15.30 6.28
N TYR A 7 11.62 14.17 6.98
CA TYR A 7 10.44 13.32 6.86
C TYR A 7 9.15 13.97 7.43
N LEU A 8 9.30 14.87 8.40
CA LEU A 8 8.22 15.60 9.06
C LEU A 8 7.87 16.92 8.37
N SER A 9 8.64 17.36 7.36
CA SER A 9 8.37 18.59 6.64
C SER A 9 7.13 18.45 5.76
N VAL A 10 6.05 19.15 6.13
CA VAL A 10 4.79 19.20 5.37
C VAL A 10 5.02 19.69 3.94
N LYS A 11 5.97 20.63 3.74
CA LYS A 11 6.31 21.15 2.42
C LYS A 11 6.88 20.07 1.49
N GLN A 12 7.83 19.25 1.98
CA GLN A 12 8.39 18.15 1.20
C GLN A 12 7.38 17.04 0.95
N LEU A 13 6.52 16.74 1.94
CA LEU A 13 5.43 15.78 1.76
C LEU A 13 4.48 16.23 0.64
N MET A 14 4.20 17.53 0.56
CA MET A 14 3.35 18.08 -0.51
C MET A 14 4.03 18.05 -1.87
N GLU A 15 5.33 18.32 -1.93
CA GLU A 15 6.15 18.17 -3.14
C GLU A 15 6.16 16.70 -3.61
N ASP A 16 6.46 15.76 -2.72
CA ASP A 16 6.41 14.32 -3.01
C ASP A 16 5.00 13.86 -3.51
N ILE A 17 3.92 14.41 -2.95
CA ILE A 17 2.55 14.09 -3.36
C ILE A 17 2.22 14.73 -4.72
N ALA A 18 2.69 15.93 -4.97
CA ALA A 18 2.51 16.61 -6.26
C ALA A 18 3.24 15.85 -7.39
N ASP A 19 4.45 15.37 -7.13
CA ASP A 19 5.22 14.52 -8.07
C ASP A 19 4.49 13.21 -8.39
N LEU A 20 3.70 12.69 -7.43
CA LEU A 20 2.84 11.51 -7.64
C LEU A 20 1.49 11.83 -8.31
N ASN A 21 1.32 13.05 -8.88
CA ASN A 21 0.05 13.55 -9.41
C ASN A 21 -1.11 13.56 -8.39
N GLY A 22 -0.79 13.57 -7.10
CA GLY A 22 -1.78 13.68 -6.02
C GLY A 22 -2.16 15.13 -5.77
N VAL A 23 -3.45 15.44 -5.75
CA VAL A 23 -3.96 16.75 -5.33
C VAL A 23 -4.38 16.67 -3.87
N MET A 24 -3.49 17.06 -2.97
CA MET A 24 -3.81 17.18 -1.55
C MET A 24 -3.58 18.63 -1.09
N SER A 25 -4.62 19.27 -0.58
CA SER A 25 -4.46 20.60 0.01
C SER A 25 -3.91 20.48 1.44
N VAL A 26 -3.06 21.41 1.84
CA VAL A 26 -2.52 21.51 3.22
C VAL A 26 -3.65 21.45 4.25
N ARG A 27 -4.77 22.10 3.96
CA ARG A 27 -5.96 22.13 4.83
C ARG A 27 -6.52 20.71 5.06
N ARG A 28 -6.62 19.88 4.02
CA ARG A 28 -7.09 18.47 4.14
C ARG A 28 -6.12 17.61 4.91
N PHE A 29 -4.81 17.82 4.71
CA PHE A 29 -3.78 17.12 5.47
C PHE A 29 -3.87 17.43 6.97
N VAL A 30 -3.93 18.72 7.33
CA VAL A 30 -4.05 19.17 8.73
C VAL A 30 -5.34 18.61 9.35
N LEU A 31 -6.47 18.70 8.62
CA LEU A 31 -7.75 18.18 9.12
C LEU A 31 -7.70 16.67 9.37
N SER A 32 -7.13 15.88 8.44
CA SER A 32 -6.99 14.44 8.60
C SER A 32 -6.06 14.06 9.76
N THR A 33 -5.00 14.85 9.96
CA THR A 33 -4.06 14.65 11.07
C THR A 33 -4.72 14.97 12.41
N MET A 34 -5.50 16.07 12.49
CA MET A 34 -6.27 16.40 13.67
C MET A 34 -7.31 15.32 14.00
N LEU A 35 -8.05 14.84 13.00
CA LEU A 35 -9.06 13.80 13.18
C LEU A 35 -8.42 12.49 13.70
N ALA A 36 -7.28 12.10 13.12
CA ALA A 36 -6.52 10.93 13.58
C ALA A 36 -6.01 11.12 15.03
N GLY A 37 -5.53 12.32 15.38
CA GLY A 37 -5.13 12.66 16.73
C GLY A 37 -6.28 12.54 17.74
N VAL A 38 -7.44 13.07 17.41
CA VAL A 38 -8.66 12.96 18.25
C VAL A 38 -9.07 11.49 18.43
N ALA A 39 -9.00 10.68 17.34
CA ALA A 39 -9.31 9.26 17.44
C ALA A 39 -8.35 8.50 18.36
N VAL A 40 -7.04 8.76 18.24
CA VAL A 40 -6.01 8.14 19.11
C VAL A 40 -6.20 8.60 20.56
N TYR A 41 -6.46 9.88 20.79
CA TYR A 41 -6.72 10.39 22.15
C TYR A 41 -7.98 9.77 22.75
N GLY A 42 -9.06 9.67 21.97
CA GLY A 42 -10.28 8.98 22.37
C GLY A 42 -10.03 7.51 22.75
N ALA A 43 -9.21 6.80 21.98
CA ALA A 43 -8.78 5.45 22.33
C ALA A 43 -8.01 5.42 23.66
N CYS A 44 -7.07 6.34 23.88
CA CYS A 44 -6.34 6.44 25.15
C CYS A 44 -7.25 6.67 26.37
N LEU A 45 -8.29 7.50 26.21
CA LEU A 45 -9.30 7.72 27.26
C LEU A 45 -10.11 6.44 27.55
N LEU A 46 -10.52 5.72 26.51
CA LEU A 46 -11.28 4.47 26.64
C LEU A 46 -10.49 3.38 27.36
N TYR A 47 -9.17 3.33 27.14
CA TYR A 47 -8.25 2.42 27.85
C TYR A 47 -7.83 2.92 29.22
N ARG A 48 -8.34 4.06 29.70
CA ARG A 48 -7.90 4.70 30.93
C ARG A 48 -6.40 4.85 31.06
N ILE A 49 -5.73 5.13 29.95
CA ILE A 49 -4.29 5.35 29.92
C ILE A 49 -3.97 6.69 30.60
N ASN A 50 -2.94 6.71 31.43
CA ASN A 50 -2.50 7.91 32.13
C ASN A 50 -2.15 9.01 31.12
N TYR A 51 -2.48 10.29 31.41
CA TYR A 51 -2.34 11.41 30.50
C TYR A 51 -0.90 11.60 29.98
N ILE A 52 0.13 11.30 30.79
CA ILE A 52 1.54 11.34 30.37
C ILE A 52 1.82 10.29 29.29
N ALA A 53 1.32 9.07 29.49
CA ALA A 53 1.46 7.96 28.54
C ALA A 53 0.63 8.21 27.27
N ALA A 54 -0.57 8.76 27.40
CA ALA A 54 -1.40 9.17 26.27
C ALA A 54 -0.69 10.22 25.39
N LEU A 55 -0.01 11.18 26.00
CA LEU A 55 0.78 12.18 25.29
C LEU A 55 1.93 11.53 24.50
N PHE A 56 2.61 10.54 25.06
CA PHE A 56 3.64 9.78 24.36
C PHE A 56 3.08 9.03 23.15
N VAL A 57 1.95 8.35 23.29
CA VAL A 57 1.27 7.65 22.19
C VAL A 57 0.83 8.64 21.09
N MET A 58 0.33 9.81 21.49
CA MET A 58 -0.05 10.87 20.56
C MET A 58 1.14 11.39 19.75
N ILE A 59 2.27 11.65 20.38
CA ILE A 59 3.49 12.07 19.67
C ILE A 59 3.92 11.00 18.67
N LEU A 60 3.89 9.73 19.06
CA LEU A 60 4.23 8.62 18.18
C LEU A 60 3.28 8.56 16.96
N ALA A 61 1.97 8.72 17.19
CA ALA A 61 0.97 8.74 16.13
C ALA A 61 1.22 9.87 15.14
N VAL A 62 1.48 11.09 15.62
CA VAL A 62 1.78 12.26 14.76
C VAL A 62 3.02 12.03 13.90
N ILE A 63 4.06 11.41 14.44
CA ILE A 63 5.27 11.07 13.68
C ILE A 63 4.98 10.05 12.57
N MET A 64 4.02 9.16 12.77
CA MET A 64 3.70 8.08 11.82
C MET A 64 2.74 8.49 10.70
N ILE A 65 1.90 9.52 10.90
CA ILE A 65 0.90 9.98 9.94
C ILE A 65 1.51 10.36 8.58
N PRO A 66 2.61 11.14 8.46
CA PRO A 66 3.19 11.50 7.16
C PRO A 66 3.56 10.27 6.32
N GLY A 67 4.11 9.23 6.96
CA GLY A 67 4.44 7.99 6.29
C GLY A 67 3.22 7.23 5.75
N LEU A 68 2.13 7.20 6.50
CA LEU A 68 0.88 6.58 6.07
C LEU A 68 0.26 7.33 4.88
N VAL A 69 0.24 8.66 4.94
CA VAL A 69 -0.28 9.50 3.86
C VAL A 69 0.55 9.31 2.59
N ARG A 70 1.88 9.34 2.69
CA ARG A 70 2.77 9.10 1.55
C ARG A 70 2.52 7.73 0.91
N ASN A 71 2.44 6.67 1.72
CA ASN A 71 2.18 5.31 1.23
C ASN A 71 0.83 5.22 0.52
N TYR A 72 -0.21 5.87 1.04
CA TYR A 72 -1.53 5.92 0.41
C TYR A 72 -1.48 6.56 -0.99
N PHE A 73 -0.82 7.72 -1.14
CA PHE A 73 -0.70 8.38 -2.44
C PHE A 73 0.19 7.59 -3.40
N MET A 74 1.26 6.98 -2.91
CA MET A 74 2.11 6.10 -3.71
C MET A 74 1.33 4.90 -4.27
N GLU A 75 0.54 4.22 -3.44
CA GLU A 75 -0.31 3.10 -3.90
C GLU A 75 -1.33 3.56 -4.96
N ARG A 76 -1.95 4.71 -4.73
CA ARG A 76 -2.91 5.29 -5.67
C ARG A 76 -2.26 5.68 -6.99
N SER A 77 -1.08 6.29 -6.96
CA SER A 77 -0.30 6.64 -8.15
C SER A 77 0.09 5.39 -8.94
N LYS A 78 0.56 4.33 -8.27
CA LYS A 78 0.88 3.04 -8.92
C LYS A 78 -0.33 2.40 -9.59
N ALA A 79 -1.49 2.40 -8.92
CA ALA A 79 -2.73 1.89 -9.48
C ALA A 79 -3.20 2.71 -10.70
N SER A 80 -3.09 4.04 -10.64
CA SER A 80 -3.40 4.93 -11.77
C SER A 80 -2.46 4.69 -12.96
N ARG A 81 -1.15 4.58 -12.70
CA ARG A 81 -0.17 4.25 -13.76
C ARG A 81 -0.48 2.91 -14.45
N PHE A 82 -0.90 1.91 -13.68
CA PHE A 82 -1.29 0.63 -14.25
C PHE A 82 -2.54 0.77 -15.13
N ALA A 83 -3.55 1.51 -14.68
CA ALA A 83 -4.75 1.78 -15.49
C ALA A 83 -4.42 2.55 -16.78
N ASP A 84 -3.46 3.48 -16.73
CA ASP A 84 -2.98 4.18 -17.94
C ASP A 84 -2.34 3.20 -18.93
N VAL A 85 -1.52 2.25 -18.45
CA VAL A 85 -0.89 1.21 -19.28
C VAL A 85 -1.93 0.28 -19.89
N ASP A 86 -2.92 -0.13 -19.13
CA ASP A 86 -4.04 -0.95 -19.59
C ASP A 86 -4.77 -0.28 -20.74
N VAL A 87 -5.23 0.96 -20.55
CA VAL A 87 -5.89 1.76 -21.59
C VAL A 87 -4.99 1.93 -22.83
N TYR A 88 -3.72 2.21 -22.62
CA TYR A 88 -2.76 2.41 -23.72
C TYR A 88 -2.56 1.15 -24.55
N LEU A 89 -2.26 0.02 -23.92
CA LEU A 89 -2.00 -1.25 -24.63
C LEU A 89 -3.22 -1.68 -25.47
N HIS A 90 -4.41 -1.65 -24.88
CA HIS A 90 -5.63 -2.04 -25.58
C HIS A 90 -5.95 -1.09 -26.74
N GLN A 91 -5.92 0.22 -26.51
CA GLN A 91 -6.28 1.17 -27.53
C GLN A 91 -5.30 1.18 -28.70
N MET A 92 -4.00 1.12 -28.41
CA MET A 92 -2.98 1.01 -29.48
C MET A 92 -3.19 -0.25 -30.31
N THR A 93 -3.46 -1.38 -29.66
CA THR A 93 -3.68 -2.66 -30.35
C THR A 93 -4.95 -2.63 -31.18
N TYR A 94 -6.08 -2.19 -30.64
CA TYR A 94 -7.35 -2.11 -31.38
C TYR A 94 -7.30 -1.13 -32.55
N SER A 95 -6.68 0.04 -32.35
CA SER A 95 -6.56 1.02 -33.42
C SER A 95 -5.66 0.50 -34.55
N PHE A 96 -4.55 -0.16 -34.19
CA PHE A 96 -3.62 -0.70 -35.17
C PHE A 96 -4.18 -1.90 -35.96
N ILE A 97 -4.99 -2.76 -35.35
CA ILE A 97 -5.71 -3.84 -36.05
C ILE A 97 -6.63 -3.25 -37.13
N ARG A 98 -7.31 -2.15 -36.79
CA ARG A 98 -8.22 -1.46 -37.74
C ARG A 98 -7.47 -0.72 -38.85
N ASN A 99 -6.38 -0.05 -38.47
CA ASN A 99 -5.53 0.72 -39.41
C ASN A 99 -4.05 0.58 -38.97
N PRO A 100 -3.22 -0.14 -39.77
CA PRO A 100 -1.85 -0.47 -39.37
C PRO A 100 -0.89 0.74 -39.55
N LYS A 101 -1.18 1.83 -38.83
CA LYS A 101 -0.36 3.04 -38.77
C LYS A 101 -0.17 3.48 -37.33
N VAL A 102 1.09 3.56 -36.89
CA VAL A 102 1.46 3.95 -35.52
C VAL A 102 0.95 5.36 -35.18
N ASN A 103 1.04 6.29 -36.12
CA ASN A 103 0.55 7.66 -35.91
C ASN A 103 -0.96 7.70 -35.60
N ILE A 104 -1.78 6.94 -36.33
CA ILE A 104 -3.22 6.88 -36.12
C ILE A 104 -3.52 6.22 -34.75
N ALA A 105 -2.82 5.12 -34.47
CA ALA A 105 -2.99 4.44 -33.19
C ALA A 105 -2.64 5.34 -31.99
N LEU A 106 -1.59 6.15 -32.10
CA LEU A 106 -1.22 7.14 -31.07
C LEU A 106 -2.27 8.25 -30.92
N GLN A 107 -2.81 8.76 -32.02
CA GLN A 107 -3.87 9.77 -32.00
C GLN A 107 -5.15 9.23 -31.36
N ASP A 108 -5.56 8.01 -31.70
CA ASP A 108 -6.71 7.35 -31.10
C ASP A 108 -6.49 7.10 -29.60
N ALA A 109 -5.30 6.67 -29.21
CA ALA A 109 -4.94 6.52 -27.80
C ALA A 109 -4.95 7.87 -27.06
N TYR A 110 -4.47 8.94 -27.67
CA TYR A 110 -4.51 10.28 -27.10
C TYR A 110 -5.94 10.78 -26.88
N ALA A 111 -6.86 10.50 -27.82
CA ALA A 111 -8.24 10.97 -27.76
C ALA A 111 -8.99 10.45 -26.51
N ILE A 112 -8.74 9.21 -26.12
CA ILE A 112 -9.40 8.59 -24.93
C ILE A 112 -8.61 8.75 -23.64
N SER A 113 -7.34 9.16 -23.75
CA SER A 113 -6.46 9.28 -22.58
C SER A 113 -6.74 10.51 -21.76
N SER A 114 -6.40 10.44 -20.48
CA SER A 114 -6.52 11.54 -19.53
C SER A 114 -5.27 11.71 -18.68
N GLY A 115 -5.13 12.85 -18.03
CA GLY A 115 -4.11 13.10 -17.02
C GLY A 115 -2.66 12.93 -17.52
N ARG A 116 -1.92 11.99 -16.90
CA ARG A 116 -0.51 11.75 -17.19
C ARG A 116 -0.29 11.12 -18.56
N LEU A 117 -1.07 10.11 -18.91
CA LEU A 117 -0.98 9.43 -20.20
C LEU A 117 -1.22 10.42 -21.35
N LYS A 118 -2.24 11.26 -21.25
CA LYS A 118 -2.53 12.27 -22.27
C LYS A 118 -1.36 13.22 -22.51
N ARG A 119 -0.72 13.71 -21.44
CA ARG A 119 0.46 14.59 -21.58
C ARG A 119 1.67 13.87 -22.18
N CYS A 120 1.85 12.60 -21.85
CA CYS A 120 2.91 11.78 -22.42
C CYS A 120 2.69 11.56 -23.93
N LEU A 121 1.46 11.21 -24.32
CA LEU A 121 1.09 11.00 -25.74
C LEU A 121 1.12 12.29 -26.54
N SER A 122 0.78 13.46 -25.97
CA SER A 122 0.95 14.76 -26.63
C SER A 122 2.40 14.98 -27.06
N ARG A 123 3.37 14.73 -26.15
CA ARG A 123 4.80 14.86 -26.46
C ARG A 123 5.25 13.85 -27.52
N ALA A 124 4.75 12.62 -27.46
CA ALA A 124 5.07 11.60 -28.45
C ALA A 124 4.52 11.97 -29.84
N ILE A 125 3.31 12.53 -29.93
CA ILE A 125 2.72 12.98 -31.18
C ILE A 125 3.45 14.22 -31.73
N GLU A 126 3.85 15.16 -30.87
CA GLU A 126 4.68 16.30 -31.24
C GLU A 126 6.02 15.84 -31.83
N GLU A 127 6.67 14.84 -31.22
CA GLU A 127 7.90 14.26 -31.74
C GLU A 127 7.69 13.62 -33.13
N LEU A 128 6.56 12.94 -33.36
CA LEU A 128 6.20 12.39 -34.66
C LEU A 128 5.97 13.46 -35.74
N GLN A 129 5.48 14.64 -35.34
CA GLN A 129 5.14 15.72 -36.29
C GLN A 129 6.34 16.60 -36.63
N TYR A 130 7.24 16.82 -35.68
CA TYR A 130 8.33 17.80 -35.79
C TYR A 130 9.72 17.18 -35.64
N GLY A 131 9.82 15.90 -35.30
CA GLY A 131 11.09 15.18 -35.18
C GLY A 131 11.82 15.11 -36.53
N MET A 132 13.12 15.37 -36.53
CA MET A 132 13.99 15.29 -37.68
C MET A 132 14.93 14.08 -37.55
N GLY A 133 14.61 12.97 -38.19
CA GLY A 133 15.50 11.78 -38.12
C GLY A 133 14.94 10.59 -38.86
N GLU A 134 15.81 9.61 -39.15
CA GLU A 134 15.42 8.33 -39.76
C GLU A 134 14.58 7.43 -38.82
N ARG A 135 14.58 7.71 -37.49
CA ARG A 135 13.93 6.89 -36.45
C ARG A 135 12.85 7.63 -35.67
N VAL A 136 12.12 8.52 -36.33
CA VAL A 136 11.10 9.37 -35.66
C VAL A 136 10.07 8.53 -34.90
N TYR A 137 9.65 7.37 -35.42
CA TYR A 137 8.73 6.46 -34.76
C TYR A 137 9.32 5.87 -33.44
N GLU A 138 10.58 5.42 -33.50
CA GLU A 138 11.25 4.87 -32.32
C GLU A 138 11.43 5.93 -31.24
N ASP A 139 11.83 7.14 -31.61
CA ASP A 139 12.07 8.25 -30.66
C ASP A 139 10.76 8.72 -30.01
N ALA A 140 9.69 8.85 -30.78
CA ALA A 140 8.37 9.19 -30.26
C ALA A 140 7.83 8.12 -29.30
N LEU A 141 7.92 6.85 -29.66
CA LEU A 141 7.46 5.73 -28.82
C LEU A 141 8.32 5.57 -27.56
N LYS A 142 9.60 5.91 -27.63
CA LYS A 142 10.52 5.87 -26.50
C LYS A 142 10.10 6.82 -25.37
N ILE A 143 9.46 7.94 -25.68
CA ILE A 143 8.89 8.86 -24.66
C ILE A 143 7.89 8.12 -23.76
N VAL A 144 7.05 7.26 -24.36
CA VAL A 144 6.07 6.45 -23.60
C VAL A 144 6.77 5.34 -22.82
N GLU A 145 7.79 4.70 -23.42
CA GLU A 145 8.57 3.65 -22.77
C GLU A 145 9.32 4.14 -21.53
N GLU A 146 9.91 5.33 -21.60
CA GLU A 146 10.61 5.95 -20.47
C GLU A 146 9.66 6.38 -19.34
N GLU A 147 8.47 6.87 -19.72
CA GLU A 147 7.47 7.31 -18.73
C GLU A 147 6.89 6.15 -17.93
N TYR A 148 6.61 5.01 -18.56
CA TYR A 148 5.92 3.89 -17.92
C TYR A 148 6.82 2.70 -17.57
N ASP A 149 8.02 2.58 -18.18
CA ASP A 149 8.99 1.49 -17.97
C ASP A 149 8.34 0.08 -17.96
N CYS A 150 7.50 -0.19 -18.95
CA CYS A 150 6.76 -1.44 -19.08
C CYS A 150 7.31 -2.29 -20.25
N SER A 151 7.69 -3.54 -19.97
CA SER A 151 8.22 -4.45 -21.00
C SER A 151 7.19 -4.74 -22.10
N ARG A 152 5.90 -4.82 -21.76
CA ARG A 152 4.82 -5.07 -22.71
C ARG A 152 4.63 -3.90 -23.69
N ILE A 153 4.77 -2.66 -23.20
CA ILE A 153 4.77 -1.48 -24.05
C ILE A 153 5.92 -1.57 -25.06
N ARG A 154 7.13 -1.87 -24.60
CA ARG A 154 8.30 -2.02 -25.49
C ARG A 154 8.12 -3.14 -26.52
N THR A 155 7.53 -4.27 -26.12
CA THR A 155 7.25 -5.37 -27.06
C THR A 155 6.21 -4.97 -28.09
N LEU A 156 5.13 -4.31 -27.67
CA LEU A 156 4.12 -3.79 -28.59
C LEU A 156 4.73 -2.80 -29.58
N HIS A 157 5.49 -1.82 -29.11
CA HIS A 157 6.12 -0.80 -29.97
C HIS A 157 7.02 -1.42 -31.04
N LYS A 158 7.92 -2.32 -30.65
CA LYS A 158 8.79 -3.03 -31.60
C LYS A 158 7.99 -3.79 -32.65
N PHE A 159 6.89 -4.39 -32.22
CA PHE A 159 6.01 -5.11 -33.14
C PHE A 159 5.31 -4.15 -34.13
N LEU A 160 4.73 -3.05 -33.61
CA LEU A 160 4.02 -2.06 -34.45
C LEU A 160 4.93 -1.43 -35.47
N VAL A 161 6.13 -1.00 -35.08
CA VAL A 161 7.13 -0.42 -36.00
C VAL A 161 7.54 -1.45 -37.06
N SER A 162 7.82 -2.69 -36.64
CA SER A 162 8.20 -3.75 -37.60
C SER A 162 7.11 -4.05 -38.63
N VAL A 163 5.84 -4.00 -38.20
CA VAL A 163 4.71 -4.22 -39.14
C VAL A 163 4.53 -3.03 -40.10
N GLU A 164 4.66 -1.80 -39.62
CA GLU A 164 4.54 -0.59 -40.45
C GLU A 164 5.66 -0.51 -41.49
N GLU A 165 6.90 -0.89 -41.11
CA GLU A 165 8.05 -0.84 -42.03
C GLU A 165 8.08 -2.01 -43.03
N LYS A 166 7.78 -3.23 -42.58
CA LYS A 166 7.96 -4.45 -43.36
C LYS A 166 6.68 -4.97 -44.00
N GLY A 167 5.54 -4.53 -43.48
CA GLY A 167 4.23 -5.08 -43.84
C GLY A 167 4.07 -6.53 -43.38
N GLY A 168 3.12 -7.24 -43.95
CA GLY A 168 2.90 -8.67 -43.71
C GLY A 168 1.58 -8.98 -43.03
N ARG A 169 1.34 -10.26 -42.74
CA ARG A 169 0.16 -10.73 -41.99
C ARG A 169 0.37 -10.51 -40.50
N TYR A 170 -0.24 -9.48 -39.97
CA TYR A 170 -0.08 -9.06 -38.55
C TYR A 170 -1.29 -9.34 -37.69
N THR A 171 -2.50 -9.52 -38.27
CA THR A 171 -3.76 -9.64 -37.52
C THR A 171 -3.73 -10.76 -36.50
N GLY A 172 -3.33 -11.97 -36.88
CA GLY A 172 -3.26 -13.10 -35.95
C GLY A 172 -2.23 -12.89 -34.81
N ALA A 173 -1.10 -12.26 -35.10
CA ALA A 173 -0.11 -11.96 -34.09
C ALA A 173 -0.59 -10.86 -33.13
N MET A 174 -1.33 -9.87 -33.61
CA MET A 174 -1.96 -8.82 -32.79
C MET A 174 -3.04 -9.38 -31.87
N GLU A 175 -3.85 -10.34 -32.37
CA GLU A 175 -4.85 -11.04 -31.54
C GLU A 175 -4.20 -11.81 -30.39
N VAL A 176 -3.09 -12.50 -30.66
CA VAL A 176 -2.33 -13.20 -29.62
C VAL A 176 -1.74 -12.23 -28.59
N LEU A 177 -1.21 -11.09 -29.04
CA LEU A 177 -0.72 -10.05 -28.14
C LEU A 177 -1.86 -9.45 -27.28
N LEU A 178 -3.02 -9.20 -27.89
CA LEU A 178 -4.19 -8.70 -27.19
C LEU A 178 -4.65 -9.68 -26.12
N GLU A 179 -4.70 -10.98 -26.44
CA GLU A 179 -5.06 -12.03 -25.48
C GLU A 179 -4.05 -12.12 -24.31
N ASP A 180 -2.73 -11.94 -24.60
CA ASP A 180 -1.72 -11.88 -23.53
C ASP A 180 -1.91 -10.65 -22.64
N PHE A 181 -2.23 -9.48 -23.23
CA PHE A 181 -2.51 -8.27 -22.47
C PHE A 181 -3.75 -8.42 -21.59
N ASP A 182 -4.85 -8.92 -22.14
CA ASP A 182 -6.08 -9.21 -21.40
C ASP A 182 -5.82 -10.14 -20.23
N ARG A 183 -5.11 -11.22 -20.46
CA ARG A 183 -4.77 -12.20 -19.43
C ARG A 183 -3.91 -11.60 -18.32
N TRP A 184 -2.91 -10.81 -18.71
CA TRP A 184 -2.04 -10.12 -17.74
C TRP A 184 -2.81 -9.06 -16.94
N VAL A 185 -3.58 -8.21 -17.59
CA VAL A 185 -4.37 -7.15 -16.96
C VAL A 185 -5.38 -7.75 -15.97
N ASN A 186 -6.11 -8.77 -16.39
CA ASN A 186 -7.07 -9.47 -15.53
C ASN A 186 -6.39 -10.09 -14.29
N ASN A 187 -5.22 -10.71 -14.46
CA ASN A 187 -4.45 -11.27 -13.36
C ASN A 187 -3.99 -10.18 -12.38
N VAL A 188 -3.53 -9.03 -12.87
CA VAL A 188 -3.13 -7.91 -12.02
C VAL A 188 -4.33 -7.34 -11.26
N TYR A 189 -5.47 -7.11 -11.91
CA TYR A 189 -6.68 -6.62 -11.22
C TYR A 189 -7.20 -7.60 -10.18
N LYS A 190 -7.19 -8.90 -10.49
CA LYS A 190 -7.53 -9.96 -9.53
C LYS A 190 -6.62 -9.89 -8.29
N TYR A 191 -5.31 -9.84 -8.50
CA TYR A 191 -4.34 -9.75 -7.42
C TYR A 191 -4.47 -8.44 -6.61
N GLN A 192 -4.70 -7.31 -7.28
CA GLN A 192 -5.00 -6.04 -6.60
C GLN A 192 -6.25 -6.14 -5.71
N SER A 193 -7.28 -6.86 -6.18
CA SER A 193 -8.51 -7.04 -5.41
C SER A 193 -8.29 -7.92 -4.18
N GLU A 194 -7.49 -8.99 -4.31
CA GLU A 194 -7.10 -9.87 -3.21
C GLU A 194 -6.30 -9.12 -2.14
N ILE A 195 -5.30 -8.33 -2.56
CA ILE A 195 -4.53 -7.49 -1.63
C ILE A 195 -5.42 -6.47 -0.92
N ARG A 196 -6.33 -5.80 -1.63
CA ARG A 196 -7.29 -4.89 -1.00
C ARG A 196 -8.16 -5.61 0.04
N LYS A 197 -8.59 -6.85 -0.25
CA LYS A 197 -9.34 -7.67 0.67
C LYS A 197 -8.51 -7.99 1.93
N ILE A 198 -7.28 -8.47 1.77
CA ILE A 198 -6.38 -8.77 2.89
C ILE A 198 -6.14 -7.53 3.76
N LYS A 199 -5.84 -6.37 3.15
CA LYS A 199 -5.66 -5.11 3.88
C LYS A 199 -6.90 -4.70 4.68
N ARG A 200 -8.08 -4.89 4.11
CA ARG A 200 -9.36 -4.63 4.78
C ARG A 200 -9.57 -5.59 5.95
N ASP A 201 -9.38 -6.88 5.72
CA ASP A 201 -9.61 -7.91 6.73
C ASP A 201 -8.66 -7.75 7.93
N ILE A 202 -7.39 -7.40 7.70
CA ILE A 202 -6.43 -7.05 8.76
C ILE A 202 -6.88 -5.78 9.50
N THR A 203 -7.36 -4.75 8.78
CA THR A 203 -7.85 -3.53 9.43
C THR A 203 -9.05 -3.82 10.33
N ILE A 204 -10.00 -4.64 9.86
CA ILE A 204 -11.16 -5.09 10.64
C ILE A 204 -10.69 -5.88 11.87
N GLY A 205 -9.73 -6.80 11.70
CA GLY A 205 -9.16 -7.58 12.81
C GLY A 205 -8.55 -6.69 13.91
N ILE A 206 -7.78 -5.65 13.51
CA ILE A 206 -7.23 -4.67 14.46
C ILE A 206 -8.37 -3.93 15.18
N MET A 207 -9.40 -3.47 14.46
CA MET A 207 -10.55 -2.78 15.07
C MET A 207 -11.30 -3.65 16.08
N ILE A 208 -11.55 -4.92 15.72
CA ILE A 208 -12.19 -5.88 16.64
C ILE A 208 -11.32 -6.12 17.88
N SER A 209 -10.00 -6.30 17.71
CA SER A 209 -9.07 -6.48 18.83
C SER A 209 -9.07 -5.28 19.78
N MET A 210 -9.13 -4.06 19.22
CA MET A 210 -9.24 -2.85 20.04
C MET A 210 -10.56 -2.80 20.82
N VAL A 211 -11.68 -3.14 20.19
CA VAL A 211 -12.99 -3.16 20.87
C VAL A 211 -13.03 -4.21 21.99
N LEU A 212 -12.49 -5.40 21.74
CA LEU A 212 -12.41 -6.45 22.76
C LEU A 212 -11.55 -6.03 23.95
N ALA A 213 -10.39 -5.43 23.71
CA ALA A 213 -9.53 -4.92 24.77
C ALA A 213 -10.21 -3.77 25.55
N MET A 214 -11.00 -2.93 24.89
CA MET A 214 -11.81 -1.91 25.56
C MET A 214 -12.88 -2.55 26.47
N LEU A 215 -13.59 -3.57 25.98
CA LEU A 215 -14.59 -4.28 26.77
C LEU A 215 -13.97 -4.91 28.04
N THR A 216 -12.78 -5.51 27.91
CA THR A 216 -12.07 -6.06 29.10
C THR A 216 -11.71 -4.97 30.12
N THR A 217 -11.30 -3.78 29.64
CA THR A 217 -11.02 -2.62 30.50
C THR A 217 -12.26 -2.18 31.26
N VAL A 218 -13.41 -2.09 30.60
CA VAL A 218 -14.69 -1.72 31.22
C VAL A 218 -15.12 -2.78 32.21
N MET A 219 -15.00 -4.08 31.90
CA MET A 219 -15.31 -5.18 32.80
C MET A 219 -14.44 -5.14 34.07
N CYS A 220 -13.14 -4.94 33.94
CA CYS A 220 -12.23 -4.79 35.07
C CYS A 220 -12.61 -3.59 35.96
N SER A 221 -13.01 -2.49 35.34
CA SER A 221 -13.43 -1.28 36.04
C SER A 221 -14.74 -1.46 36.81
N THR A 222 -15.72 -2.20 36.26
CA THR A 222 -16.98 -2.49 36.95
C THR A 222 -16.80 -3.47 38.11
N LEU A 223 -15.94 -4.47 37.97
CA LEU A 223 -15.61 -5.40 39.04
C LEU A 223 -15.00 -4.68 40.25
N ASN A 224 -14.16 -3.65 40.00
CA ASN A 224 -13.62 -2.83 41.10
C ASN A 224 -14.69 -2.06 41.91
N MET A 225 -15.85 -1.77 41.33
CA MET A 225 -16.96 -1.11 42.04
C MET A 225 -17.68 -2.05 43.03
N PHE A 226 -17.59 -3.36 42.80
CA PHE A 226 -18.24 -4.37 43.66
C PHE A 226 -17.30 -4.97 44.73
N SER A 227 -15.99 -4.72 44.64
CA SER A 227 -15.02 -5.19 45.62
C SER A 227 -14.95 -4.24 46.83
N LYS A 228 -14.92 -4.78 48.05
CA LYS A 228 -14.82 -4.01 49.30
C LYS A 228 -13.52 -3.23 49.46
N GLU A 229 -12.49 -3.62 48.72
CA GLU A 229 -11.20 -2.93 48.62
C GLU A 229 -11.08 -2.35 47.19
N PRO A 230 -10.93 -1.03 47.00
CA PRO A 230 -10.77 -0.41 45.67
C PRO A 230 -9.36 -0.67 45.14
N LEU A 231 -9.10 -1.90 44.71
CA LEU A 231 -7.91 -2.22 43.92
C LEU A 231 -8.10 -1.59 42.55
N SER A 232 -7.59 -0.37 42.36
CA SER A 232 -7.61 0.30 41.06
C SER A 232 -6.62 -0.38 40.09
N ILE A 233 -7.04 -1.52 39.53
CA ILE A 233 -6.25 -2.35 38.60
C ILE A 233 -5.77 -1.50 37.42
N THR A 234 -6.60 -0.57 36.98
CA THR A 234 -6.31 0.32 35.85
C THR A 234 -5.17 1.31 36.12
N ASP A 235 -4.91 1.62 37.41
CA ASP A 235 -3.86 2.56 37.81
C ASP A 235 -2.51 1.86 38.05
N THR A 236 -2.48 0.52 38.01
CA THR A 236 -1.24 -0.23 38.16
C THR A 236 -0.30 0.02 37.00
N LEU A 237 1.00 0.18 37.29
CA LEU A 237 2.03 0.40 36.29
C LEU A 237 2.07 -0.73 35.23
N ALA A 238 1.81 -1.97 35.68
CA ALA A 238 1.74 -3.14 34.80
C ALA A 238 0.62 -3.02 33.75
N TYR A 239 -0.59 -2.64 34.16
CA TYR A 239 -1.72 -2.41 33.26
C TYR A 239 -1.41 -1.31 32.25
N GLN A 240 -0.86 -0.18 32.69
CA GLN A 240 -0.50 0.95 31.86
C GLN A 240 0.54 0.55 30.79
N CYS A 241 1.60 -0.17 31.19
CA CYS A 241 2.62 -0.64 30.24
C CYS A 241 2.05 -1.60 29.21
N VAL A 242 1.19 -2.54 29.61
CA VAL A 242 0.57 -3.50 28.68
C VAL A 242 -0.37 -2.80 27.70
N SER A 243 -1.18 -1.87 28.16
CA SER A 243 -2.12 -1.12 27.33
C SER A 243 -1.39 -0.24 26.31
N ILE A 244 -0.32 0.45 26.72
CA ILE A 244 0.53 1.23 25.81
C ILE A 244 1.18 0.31 24.76
N ALA A 245 1.79 -0.80 25.20
CA ALA A 245 2.43 -1.77 24.32
C ALA A 245 1.43 -2.32 23.28
N PHE A 246 0.21 -2.63 23.69
CA PHE A 246 -0.85 -3.11 22.81
C PHE A 246 -1.22 -2.08 21.74
N VAL A 247 -1.47 -0.82 22.12
CA VAL A 247 -1.81 0.25 21.18
C VAL A 247 -0.66 0.49 20.19
N VAL A 248 0.59 0.55 20.68
CA VAL A 248 1.78 0.74 19.84
C VAL A 248 1.97 -0.44 18.88
N LEU A 249 1.77 -1.68 19.34
CA LEU A 249 1.85 -2.87 18.47
C LEU A 249 0.77 -2.84 17.37
N CYS A 250 -0.47 -2.49 17.69
CA CYS A 250 -1.53 -2.33 16.70
C CYS A 250 -1.16 -1.28 15.65
N MET A 251 -0.60 -0.15 16.04
CA MET A 251 -0.13 0.90 15.13
C MET A 251 1.01 0.41 14.24
N LEU A 252 2.02 -0.24 14.81
CA LEU A 252 3.17 -0.78 14.06
C LEU A 252 2.73 -1.86 13.08
N PHE A 253 1.83 -2.75 13.49
CA PHE A 253 1.29 -3.81 12.65
C PHE A 253 0.48 -3.23 11.48
N TYR A 254 -0.34 -2.21 11.71
CA TYR A 254 -1.06 -1.52 10.66
C TYR A 254 -0.13 -0.90 9.62
N ILE A 255 0.94 -0.23 10.06
CA ILE A 255 1.93 0.39 9.16
C ILE A 255 2.72 -0.67 8.39
N TYR A 256 3.16 -1.73 9.08
CA TYR A 256 3.85 -2.85 8.46
C TYR A 256 3.02 -3.48 7.34
N THR A 257 1.74 -3.73 7.60
CA THR A 257 0.80 -4.27 6.61
C THR A 257 0.67 -3.36 5.41
N ARG A 258 0.50 -2.05 5.63
CA ARG A 258 0.40 -1.07 4.54
C ARG A 258 1.65 -1.02 3.68
N LYS A 259 2.83 -1.11 4.28
CA LYS A 259 4.10 -1.08 3.58
C LYS A 259 4.40 -2.39 2.85
N HIS A 260 4.14 -3.52 3.48
CA HIS A 260 4.53 -4.84 2.95
C HIS A 260 3.70 -5.26 1.73
N TYR A 261 2.42 -4.92 1.70
CA TYR A 261 1.51 -5.23 0.58
C TYR A 261 1.45 -4.13 -0.49
N GLY A 262 2.43 -3.23 -0.54
CA GLY A 262 2.60 -2.28 -1.63
C GLY A 262 3.36 -2.92 -2.80
N CYS A 263 2.68 -3.27 -3.90
CA CYS A 263 3.33 -3.83 -5.08
C CYS A 263 3.48 -2.79 -6.19
N ASP A 264 4.52 -2.92 -6.99
CA ASP A 264 4.68 -2.21 -8.25
C ASP A 264 4.16 -3.12 -9.38
N TRP A 265 3.12 -2.68 -10.09
CA TRP A 265 2.40 -3.49 -11.06
C TRP A 265 3.00 -3.45 -12.47
N ILE A 266 3.78 -2.41 -12.76
CA ILE A 266 4.31 -2.12 -14.09
C ILE A 266 5.77 -2.57 -14.21
N GLY A 267 6.58 -2.32 -13.19
CA GLY A 267 8.04 -2.40 -13.21
C GLY A 267 8.65 -3.74 -12.84
N GLU A 268 7.90 -4.84 -12.76
CA GLU A 268 8.50 -6.16 -12.52
C GLU A 268 9.06 -6.78 -13.83
N THR A 269 10.06 -6.17 -14.40
CA THR A 269 11.11 -6.95 -15.05
C THR A 269 11.93 -7.62 -13.94
N ARG A 270 11.33 -8.61 -13.29
CA ARG A 270 12.15 -9.54 -12.49
C ARG A 270 13.15 -10.14 -13.46
N THR A 271 14.40 -9.80 -13.28
CA THR A 271 15.47 -10.45 -14.05
C THR A 271 15.29 -11.96 -13.89
N ASP A 272 15.48 -12.76 -14.95
CA ASP A 272 15.35 -14.23 -14.91
C ASP A 272 16.07 -14.84 -13.69
N LYS A 273 17.17 -14.19 -13.26
CA LYS A 273 17.87 -14.53 -12.02
C LYS A 273 17.05 -14.28 -10.74
N GLN A 274 16.16 -13.30 -10.72
CA GLN A 274 15.28 -13.05 -9.57
C GLN A 274 14.10 -14.01 -9.58
N ILE A 275 13.53 -14.30 -10.74
CA ILE A 275 12.49 -15.32 -10.92
C ILE A 275 13.01 -16.69 -10.50
N MET A 276 14.21 -17.08 -10.95
CA MET A 276 14.86 -18.33 -10.54
C MET A 276 15.21 -18.34 -9.05
N ARG A 277 15.60 -17.22 -8.48
CA ARG A 277 15.88 -17.10 -7.04
C ARG A 277 14.61 -17.22 -6.21
N ASP A 278 13.52 -16.58 -6.64
CA ASP A 278 12.23 -16.64 -5.98
C ASP A 278 11.58 -18.02 -6.15
N TYR A 279 11.68 -18.64 -7.34
CA TYR A 279 11.30 -20.03 -7.57
C TYR A 279 12.08 -20.99 -6.66
N ASN A 280 13.40 -20.87 -6.59
CA ASN A 280 14.23 -21.69 -5.70
C ASN A 280 13.94 -21.42 -4.21
N ASN A 281 13.58 -20.17 -3.85
CA ASN A 281 13.19 -19.81 -2.49
C ASN A 281 11.81 -20.38 -2.12
N VAL A 282 10.87 -20.43 -3.04
CA VAL A 282 9.51 -20.97 -2.81
C VAL A 282 9.51 -22.50 -2.84
N PHE A 283 10.21 -23.11 -3.79
CA PHE A 283 10.18 -24.58 -3.98
C PHE A 283 11.30 -25.35 -3.28
N LYS A 284 12.47 -24.72 -3.03
CA LYS A 284 13.59 -25.33 -2.27
C LYS A 284 13.70 -24.86 -0.83
N SER A 285 13.14 -23.69 -0.49
CA SER A 285 13.04 -23.35 0.91
C SER A 285 11.80 -24.07 1.44
N GLU A 286 12.06 -25.15 2.16
CA GLU A 286 11.10 -25.79 3.04
C GLU A 286 10.21 -24.71 3.69
N ALA A 287 8.91 -24.99 3.82
CA ALA A 287 7.91 -24.15 4.49
C ALA A 287 8.39 -23.54 5.84
N LYS A 288 9.42 -24.12 6.42
CA LYS A 288 10.16 -23.69 7.61
C LYS A 288 10.74 -22.27 7.55
N LYS A 289 11.18 -21.76 6.37
CA LYS A 289 11.75 -20.39 6.28
C LYS A 289 10.69 -19.28 6.17
N ILE A 290 9.54 -19.57 5.60
CA ILE A 290 8.42 -18.62 5.51
C ILE A 290 7.76 -18.49 6.88
N THR A 291 7.57 -19.59 7.57
CA THR A 291 7.08 -19.62 8.97
C THR A 291 8.06 -18.95 9.93
N LEU A 292 9.38 -19.10 9.76
CA LEU A 292 10.37 -18.47 10.66
C LEU A 292 10.42 -16.94 10.57
N LYS A 293 10.12 -16.33 9.42
CA LYS A 293 10.01 -14.88 9.30
C LYS A 293 8.73 -14.31 9.93
N MET A 294 7.67 -15.13 10.03
CA MET A 294 6.41 -14.75 10.68
C MET A 294 6.39 -15.08 12.18
N ILE A 295 7.21 -16.04 12.64
CA ILE A 295 7.31 -16.45 14.03
C ILE A 295 7.56 -15.27 15.00
N PRO A 296 8.48 -14.31 14.75
CA PRO A 296 8.69 -13.24 15.71
C PRO A 296 7.45 -12.36 15.90
N LEU A 297 6.63 -12.16 14.87
CA LEU A 297 5.39 -11.37 14.98
C LEU A 297 4.29 -12.15 15.72
N TRP A 298 4.10 -13.41 15.38
CA TRP A 298 3.19 -14.32 16.07
C TRP A 298 3.68 -14.60 17.50
N GLY A 299 4.99 -14.75 17.69
CA GLY A 299 5.61 -14.92 19.00
C GLY A 299 5.38 -13.72 19.92
N ILE A 300 5.49 -12.50 19.39
CA ILE A 300 5.21 -11.26 20.13
C ILE A 300 3.72 -11.17 20.45
N MET A 301 2.81 -11.48 19.51
CA MET A 301 1.36 -11.52 19.78
C MET A 301 1.02 -12.60 20.83
N LEU A 302 1.61 -13.77 20.72
CA LEU A 302 1.37 -14.87 21.68
C LEU A 302 1.95 -14.53 23.06
N LEU A 303 3.11 -13.88 23.09
CA LEU A 303 3.73 -13.41 24.34
C LEU A 303 2.89 -12.33 25.01
N THR A 304 2.34 -11.39 24.26
CA THR A 304 1.43 -10.35 24.80
C THR A 304 0.13 -10.95 25.31
N VAL A 305 -0.45 -11.93 24.61
CA VAL A 305 -1.64 -12.66 25.08
C VAL A 305 -1.31 -13.45 26.36
N ILE A 306 -0.18 -14.15 26.41
CA ILE A 306 0.26 -14.90 27.61
C ILE A 306 0.48 -13.96 28.79
N ILE A 307 1.14 -12.81 28.58
CA ILE A 307 1.34 -11.80 29.61
C ILE A 307 -0.02 -11.27 30.12
N LEU A 308 -0.96 -10.99 29.21
CA LEU A 308 -2.31 -10.53 29.55
C LEU A 308 -3.08 -11.56 30.37
N VAL A 309 -3.00 -12.84 29.98
CA VAL A 309 -3.63 -13.96 30.68
C VAL A 309 -2.98 -14.17 32.05
N LEU A 310 -1.65 -14.11 32.16
CA LEU A 310 -0.93 -14.25 33.42
C LEU A 310 -1.22 -13.08 34.38
N VAL A 311 -1.35 -11.87 33.87
CA VAL A 311 -1.75 -10.70 34.65
C VAL A 311 -3.20 -10.86 35.13
N GLN A 312 -4.11 -11.33 34.28
CA GLN A 312 -5.49 -11.62 34.68
C GLN A 312 -5.60 -12.76 35.69
N LEU A 313 -4.82 -13.83 35.54
CA LEU A 313 -4.79 -14.93 36.51
C LEU A 313 -4.24 -14.48 37.87
N LYS A 314 -3.21 -13.65 37.92
CA LYS A 314 -2.74 -13.06 39.21
C LYS A 314 -3.79 -12.16 39.85
N ILE A 315 -4.49 -11.37 39.05
CA ILE A 315 -5.57 -10.49 39.50
C ILE A 315 -6.74 -11.33 40.06
N ALA A 316 -7.15 -12.37 39.32
CA ALA A 316 -8.19 -13.31 39.79
C ALA A 316 -7.78 -14.01 41.09
N ALA A 317 -6.51 -14.45 41.22
CA ALA A 317 -5.99 -15.05 42.44
C ALA A 317 -5.98 -14.08 43.64
N ILE A 318 -5.63 -12.81 43.42
CA ILE A 318 -5.68 -11.76 44.44
C ILE A 318 -7.13 -11.47 44.85
N CYS A 319 -8.06 -11.41 43.88
CA CYS A 319 -9.50 -11.24 44.18
C CYS A 319 -10.07 -12.42 45.00
N VAL A 320 -9.69 -13.65 44.67
CA VAL A 320 -10.12 -14.83 45.42
C VAL A 320 -9.51 -14.82 46.83
N ALA A 321 -8.24 -14.45 47.00
CA ALA A 321 -7.58 -14.33 48.30
C ALA A 321 -8.12 -13.18 49.14
N ALA A 322 -8.71 -12.13 48.54
CA ALA A 322 -9.34 -11.02 49.27
C ALA A 322 -10.80 -11.31 49.67
N VAL A 323 -11.40 -12.38 49.13
CA VAL A 323 -12.78 -12.82 49.45
C VAL A 323 -12.79 -13.97 50.47
N MET A 324 -11.67 -14.67 50.68
CA MET A 324 -11.43 -15.61 51.77
C MET A 324 -10.89 -14.87 53.02
#